data_743592db5ff4fb852f3bca73bbe5023b
#
_entry.id   743592db5ff4fb852f3bca73bbe5023b
#
_cell.length_a   1.000
_cell.length_b   1.000
_cell.length_c   1.000
_cell.angle_alpha   90.00
_cell.angle_beta   90.00
_cell.angle_gamma   90.00
#
_symmetry.space_group_name_H-M   'P 1'
#
loop_
_entity.id
_entity.type
_entity.pdbx_description
1 polymer ?
#
loop_
_entity_poly.entity_id
_entity_poly.type
_entity_poly.pdbx_seq_one_letter_code
_entity_poly.pdbx_strand_id
1 'polypeptide(L)'
;MTRIHAQKLDRSLTSRIVVAVTLLVLVGSLVAACAPPSQQAAPATLDKVVWVSPRGSLEVMDDFNLWVGQELGYCKNLGIDLELQAGPAEALAPVKLVGEGQANVGYPSPGVLLAGSDAGIPVTMAWEMMMQNVFDFALPQDSSIQSIKDLAGKKISVMSEGWSVIIDPILVEAGVDPKSVSYQVAGPQWGQALAQGQADAALAWRGLGPQWKAQGMDFKYLVGKELSKHPANGYAINRTDLQDPKKVDMWNRFFKCVAMGIEFARENPRAAAQITYDKFPALREQMTPQLAFDSMWQLGCNYWRGADIGKGIGYADLDGWNNYIDAVFNLGQIKTRPKTEDVVTNQFVEAANSFDKDKVKKDAGAFQLKDEWKNVQVPAECK
;
A
#
# COMPACT_ATOMS: atom_id res chain seq x y z
N MET A 1 18.38 -104.12 -6.12
CA MET A 1 17.85 -103.83 -4.76
C MET A 1 18.68 -102.71 -4.19
N THR A 2 18.25 -101.49 -4.25
CA THR A 2 18.95 -100.39 -3.55
C THR A 2 17.86 -99.32 -3.20
N ARG A 3 17.65 -99.14 -1.89
CA ARG A 3 16.63 -98.26 -1.33
C ARG A 3 17.13 -96.81 -1.39
N ILE A 4 16.35 -95.94 -1.93
CA ILE A 4 16.52 -94.49 -1.90
C ILE A 4 15.88 -93.96 -0.63
N HIS A 5 16.70 -93.29 0.21
CA HIS A 5 16.25 -92.55 1.39
C HIS A 5 15.84 -91.13 0.96
N ALA A 6 14.57 -90.77 1.09
CA ALA A 6 14.09 -89.42 0.90
C ALA A 6 14.22 -88.66 2.23
N GLN A 7 15.04 -87.59 2.26
CA GLN A 7 15.10 -86.64 3.36
C GLN A 7 13.85 -85.79 3.38
N LYS A 8 13.10 -85.79 4.50
CA LYS A 8 12.07 -84.83 4.80
C LYS A 8 12.66 -83.44 5.06
N LEU A 9 12.50 -82.50 4.18
CA LEU A 9 12.78 -81.08 4.48
C LEU A 9 11.79 -80.59 5.51
N ASP A 10 12.33 -79.96 6.55
CA ASP A 10 11.60 -79.39 7.66
C ASP A 10 10.80 -78.16 7.23
N ARG A 11 9.47 -78.28 7.09
CA ARG A 11 8.53 -77.25 6.71
C ARG A 11 8.38 -76.11 7.74
N SER A 12 9.02 -76.26 8.92
CA SER A 12 8.90 -75.28 9.99
C SER A 12 9.80 -74.03 9.85
N LEU A 13 10.97 -74.22 9.17
CA LEU A 13 11.92 -73.12 8.99
C LEU A 13 11.49 -72.09 7.90
N THR A 14 10.87 -72.59 6.82
CA THR A 14 10.44 -71.71 5.71
C THR A 14 9.22 -70.89 6.11
N SER A 15 8.31 -71.38 6.98
CA SER A 15 7.17 -70.65 7.45
C SER A 15 7.54 -69.50 8.39
N ARG A 16 8.56 -69.66 9.21
CA ARG A 16 9.06 -68.59 10.14
C ARG A 16 9.79 -67.46 9.42
N ILE A 17 10.53 -67.73 8.33
CA ILE A 17 11.23 -66.73 7.54
C ILE A 17 10.23 -65.91 6.72
N VAL A 18 9.20 -66.50 6.15
CA VAL A 18 8.16 -65.78 5.37
C VAL A 18 7.34 -64.85 6.27
N VAL A 19 7.02 -65.27 7.49
CA VAL A 19 6.24 -64.43 8.45
C VAL A 19 7.11 -63.27 8.96
N ALA A 20 8.44 -63.47 9.19
CA ALA A 20 9.35 -62.40 9.62
C ALA A 20 9.56 -61.35 8.54
N VAL A 21 9.69 -61.76 7.26
CA VAL A 21 9.86 -60.80 6.14
C VAL A 21 8.56 -60.05 5.86
N THR A 22 7.39 -60.68 6.00
CA THR A 22 6.09 -60.01 5.78
C THR A 22 5.82 -59.00 6.91
N LEU A 23 6.19 -59.26 8.17
CA LEU A 23 6.04 -58.30 9.26
C LEU A 23 7.01 -57.08 9.12
N LEU A 24 8.23 -57.29 8.62
CA LEU A 24 9.19 -56.18 8.41
C LEU A 24 8.71 -55.27 7.26
N VAL A 25 8.07 -55.75 6.21
CA VAL A 25 7.52 -54.95 5.12
C VAL A 25 6.26 -54.16 5.55
N LEU A 26 5.43 -54.71 6.45
CA LEU A 26 4.23 -54.04 6.97
C LEU A 26 4.59 -52.94 7.99
N VAL A 27 5.64 -53.07 8.79
CA VAL A 27 6.08 -52.02 9.73
C VAL A 27 6.80 -50.90 9.00
N GLY A 28 7.53 -51.18 7.89
CA GLY A 28 8.17 -50.17 7.05
C GLY A 28 7.16 -49.27 6.31
N SER A 29 5.94 -49.76 6.00
CA SER A 29 4.92 -49.00 5.28
C SER A 29 4.07 -48.07 6.16
N LEU A 30 4.08 -48.27 7.48
CA LEU A 30 3.31 -47.44 8.44
C LEU A 30 4.09 -46.22 8.97
N VAL A 31 5.40 -46.15 8.76
CA VAL A 31 6.24 -45.02 9.17
C VAL A 31 6.32 -43.93 8.09
N ALA A 32 5.92 -44.23 6.83
CA ALA A 32 5.93 -43.26 5.74
C ALA A 32 4.67 -42.35 5.67
N ALA A 33 3.65 -42.58 6.51
CA ALA A 33 2.35 -41.87 6.42
C ALA A 33 2.20 -40.70 7.40
N CYS A 34 3.20 -40.35 8.20
CA CYS A 34 3.18 -39.23 9.14
C CYS A 34 4.37 -38.28 8.96
N ALA A 35 4.80 -38.02 7.72
CA ALA A 35 5.58 -36.83 7.48
C ALA A 35 4.62 -35.63 7.56
N PRO A 36 4.82 -34.65 8.48
CA PRO A 36 4.05 -33.43 8.45
C PRO A 36 4.28 -32.77 7.07
N PRO A 37 3.24 -32.08 6.50
CA PRO A 37 3.45 -31.34 5.27
C PRO A 37 4.71 -30.49 5.47
N SER A 38 5.62 -30.55 4.53
CA SER A 38 6.85 -29.74 4.57
C SER A 38 6.41 -28.27 4.72
N GLN A 39 6.48 -27.75 5.94
CA GLN A 39 6.49 -26.32 6.14
C GLN A 39 7.67 -25.82 5.31
N GLN A 40 7.36 -25.07 4.28
CA GLN A 40 8.36 -24.38 3.48
C GLN A 40 9.16 -23.55 4.48
N ALA A 41 10.40 -23.98 4.77
CA ALA A 41 11.24 -23.30 5.73
C ALA A 41 11.31 -21.84 5.30
N ALA A 42 10.99 -20.92 6.21
CA ALA A 42 11.16 -19.49 5.97
C ALA A 42 12.61 -19.27 5.50
N PRO A 43 12.85 -18.42 4.51
CA PRO A 43 14.20 -18.15 4.01
C PRO A 43 15.12 -17.83 5.19
N ALA A 44 16.33 -18.39 5.22
CA ALA A 44 17.26 -18.26 6.34
C ALA A 44 17.70 -16.82 6.61
N THR A 45 17.52 -15.93 5.63
CA THR A 45 17.75 -14.48 5.73
C THR A 45 16.60 -13.73 5.11
N LEU A 46 16.10 -12.71 5.81
CA LEU A 46 15.06 -11.80 5.28
C LEU A 46 15.71 -10.62 4.56
N ASP A 47 15.14 -10.22 3.43
CA ASP A 47 15.52 -8.97 2.78
C ASP A 47 14.88 -7.79 3.53
N LYS A 48 15.71 -6.90 4.04
CA LYS A 48 15.24 -5.69 4.72
C LYS A 48 14.69 -4.70 3.68
N VAL A 49 13.44 -4.25 3.89
CA VAL A 49 12.80 -3.20 3.11
C VAL A 49 12.36 -2.09 4.05
N VAL A 50 12.97 -0.91 3.90
CA VAL A 50 12.63 0.30 4.63
C VAL A 50 11.67 1.13 3.78
N TRP A 51 10.44 1.29 4.26
CA TRP A 51 9.43 2.17 3.67
C TRP A 51 9.36 3.48 4.45
N VAL A 52 9.32 4.62 3.74
CA VAL A 52 9.30 5.94 4.35
C VAL A 52 8.01 6.70 4.05
N SER A 53 7.37 7.20 5.12
CA SER A 53 6.16 8.02 5.04
C SER A 53 6.46 9.42 4.47
N PRO A 54 5.60 9.97 3.60
CA PRO A 54 5.73 11.36 3.12
C PRO A 54 5.18 12.39 4.13
N ARG A 55 4.66 11.96 5.27
CA ARG A 55 3.84 12.78 6.17
C ARG A 55 4.52 13.21 7.47
N GLY A 56 5.77 12.83 7.69
CA GLY A 56 6.47 13.09 8.95
C GLY A 56 5.93 12.30 10.16
N SER A 57 4.97 11.40 9.94
CA SER A 57 4.34 10.55 10.94
C SER A 57 3.94 9.21 10.33
N LEU A 58 3.83 8.20 11.20
CA LEU A 58 3.20 6.90 10.90
C LEU A 58 1.80 6.76 11.56
N GLU A 59 1.41 7.73 12.37
CA GLU A 59 0.17 7.70 13.15
C GLU A 59 -1.03 8.13 12.29
N VAL A 60 -1.26 7.36 11.22
CA VAL A 60 -2.35 7.56 10.26
C VAL A 60 -2.99 6.22 9.91
N MET A 61 -4.22 6.27 9.41
CA MET A 61 -4.95 5.08 8.97
C MET A 61 -4.62 4.66 7.53
N ASP A 62 -3.85 5.46 6.79
CA ASP A 62 -3.62 5.33 5.36
C ASP A 62 -2.78 4.11 4.98
N ASP A 63 -1.81 3.73 5.83
CA ASP A 63 -0.81 2.72 5.53
C ASP A 63 -1.22 1.32 6.04
N PHE A 64 -2.53 1.10 6.21
CA PHE A 64 -3.12 -0.12 6.77
C PHE A 64 -2.65 -1.40 6.07
N ASN A 65 -2.44 -1.37 4.77
CA ASN A 65 -1.98 -2.50 3.98
C ASN A 65 -0.60 -3.02 4.43
N LEU A 66 0.29 -2.11 4.81
CA LEU A 66 1.62 -2.46 5.31
C LEU A 66 1.55 -3.04 6.73
N TRP A 67 0.74 -2.42 7.60
CA TRP A 67 0.52 -2.91 8.96
C TRP A 67 -0.15 -4.29 8.98
N VAL A 68 -1.14 -4.51 8.12
CA VAL A 68 -1.76 -5.83 7.90
C VAL A 68 -0.72 -6.85 7.43
N GLY A 69 0.10 -6.48 6.44
CA GLY A 69 1.16 -7.34 5.92
C GLY A 69 2.17 -7.78 6.98
N GLN A 70 2.52 -6.87 7.91
CA GLN A 70 3.37 -7.18 9.06
C GLN A 70 2.67 -8.05 10.08
N GLU A 71 1.48 -7.64 10.56
CA GLU A 71 0.75 -8.29 11.65
C GLU A 71 0.38 -9.74 11.33
N LEU A 72 -0.05 -9.99 10.08
CA LEU A 72 -0.40 -11.33 9.62
C LEU A 72 0.79 -12.14 9.13
N GLY A 73 1.99 -11.56 9.18
CA GLY A 73 3.23 -12.21 8.76
C GLY A 73 3.35 -12.42 7.25
N TYR A 74 2.54 -11.78 6.42
CA TYR A 74 2.59 -11.95 4.96
C TYR A 74 3.96 -11.55 4.41
N CYS A 75 4.50 -10.39 4.83
CA CYS A 75 5.81 -9.94 4.40
C CYS A 75 6.90 -10.92 4.85
N LYS A 76 6.90 -11.31 6.12
CA LYS A 76 7.89 -12.23 6.69
C LYS A 76 7.89 -13.61 6.00
N ASN A 77 6.70 -14.15 5.72
CA ASN A 77 6.54 -15.43 5.03
C ASN A 77 7.03 -15.38 3.57
N LEU A 78 7.07 -14.19 2.98
CA LEU A 78 7.66 -13.92 1.67
C LEU A 78 9.15 -13.55 1.75
N GLY A 79 9.78 -13.65 2.91
CA GLY A 79 11.20 -13.34 3.08
C GLY A 79 11.52 -11.85 3.15
N ILE A 80 10.55 -11.00 3.51
CA ILE A 80 10.70 -9.55 3.64
C ILE A 80 10.66 -9.15 5.11
N ASP A 81 11.69 -8.46 5.58
CA ASP A 81 11.73 -7.73 6.85
C ASP A 81 11.35 -6.27 6.59
N LEU A 82 10.06 -5.96 6.76
CA LEU A 82 9.50 -4.64 6.48
C LEU A 82 9.65 -3.72 7.69
N GLU A 83 10.32 -2.59 7.49
CA GLU A 83 10.41 -1.50 8.45
C GLU A 83 9.69 -0.26 7.90
N LEU A 84 8.79 0.35 8.70
CA LEU A 84 8.14 1.60 8.37
C LEU A 84 8.78 2.73 9.18
N GLN A 85 9.15 3.82 8.51
CA GLN A 85 9.74 4.99 9.10
C GLN A 85 8.93 6.25 8.80
N ALA A 86 8.82 7.15 9.77
CA ALA A 86 8.35 8.51 9.53
C ALA A 86 9.42 9.26 8.72
N GLY A 87 9.05 9.77 7.55
CA GLY A 87 9.93 10.61 6.76
C GLY A 87 9.94 12.05 7.28
N PRO A 88 10.89 12.87 6.84
CA PRO A 88 10.81 14.32 7.04
C PRO A 88 9.56 14.92 6.39
N ALA A 89 9.04 16.01 6.95
CA ALA A 89 7.87 16.72 6.43
C ALA A 89 8.15 17.55 5.14
N GLU A 90 9.27 17.32 4.48
CA GLU A 90 9.64 17.94 3.21
C GLU A 90 9.11 17.12 2.04
N ALA A 91 8.50 17.77 1.03
CA ALA A 91 7.85 17.08 -0.09
C ALA A 91 8.79 16.13 -0.85
N LEU A 92 10.03 16.51 -1.11
CA LEU A 92 11.01 15.70 -1.85
C LEU A 92 11.73 14.66 -0.98
N ALA A 93 11.56 14.67 0.35
CA ALA A 93 12.29 13.75 1.23
C ALA A 93 12.11 12.27 0.88
N PRO A 94 10.90 11.74 0.60
CA PRO A 94 10.74 10.33 0.25
C PRO A 94 11.54 9.90 -0.98
N VAL A 95 11.61 10.74 -2.02
CA VAL A 95 12.38 10.41 -3.24
C VAL A 95 13.87 10.58 -3.06
N LYS A 96 14.32 11.59 -2.27
CA LYS A 96 15.74 11.77 -1.91
C LYS A 96 16.28 10.57 -1.13
N LEU A 97 15.57 10.16 -0.07
CA LEU A 97 15.97 9.01 0.76
C LEU A 97 16.07 7.71 -0.04
N VAL A 98 15.16 7.51 -0.99
CA VAL A 98 15.21 6.36 -1.91
C VAL A 98 16.38 6.47 -2.89
N GLY A 99 16.58 7.64 -3.51
CA GLY A 99 17.67 7.85 -4.45
C GLY A 99 19.06 7.69 -3.83
N GLU A 100 19.20 8.06 -2.56
CA GLU A 100 20.44 7.97 -1.75
C GLU A 100 20.62 6.58 -1.09
N GLY A 101 19.64 5.68 -1.22
CA GLY A 101 19.68 4.35 -0.62
C GLY A 101 19.48 4.32 0.90
N GLN A 102 18.99 5.42 1.50
CA GLN A 102 18.66 5.50 2.93
C GLN A 102 17.30 4.87 3.24
N ALA A 103 16.40 4.85 2.26
CA ALA A 103 15.16 4.07 2.28
C ALA A 103 15.09 3.23 1.00
N ASN A 104 14.27 2.17 1.02
CA ASN A 104 14.05 1.34 -0.16
C ASN A 104 12.82 1.80 -0.94
N VAL A 105 11.76 2.24 -0.24
CA VAL A 105 10.47 2.64 -0.81
C VAL A 105 10.08 4.01 -0.26
N GLY A 106 9.77 4.92 -1.16
CA GLY A 106 9.09 6.18 -0.87
C GLY A 106 7.62 6.12 -1.29
N TYR A 107 6.82 7.06 -0.77
CA TYR A 107 5.40 7.18 -1.11
C TYR A 107 5.05 8.58 -1.62
N PRO A 108 5.70 9.05 -2.71
CA PRO A 108 5.49 10.38 -3.25
C PRO A 108 4.16 10.50 -4.00
N SER A 109 3.68 11.74 -4.17
CA SER A 109 2.73 12.09 -5.23
C SER A 109 3.42 12.09 -6.60
N PRO A 110 2.67 12.02 -7.71
CA PRO A 110 3.24 12.06 -9.06
C PRO A 110 4.12 13.29 -9.31
N GLY A 111 3.67 14.49 -8.90
CA GLY A 111 4.45 15.71 -9.06
C GLY A 111 5.76 15.71 -8.31
N VAL A 112 5.76 15.18 -7.08
CA VAL A 112 6.99 15.02 -6.28
C VAL A 112 7.95 14.01 -6.91
N LEU A 113 7.43 12.88 -7.44
CA LEU A 113 8.25 11.91 -8.17
C LEU A 113 8.93 12.56 -9.39
N LEU A 114 8.13 13.29 -10.20
CA LEU A 114 8.63 13.93 -11.43
C LEU A 114 9.63 15.03 -11.13
N ALA A 115 9.39 15.85 -10.10
CA ALA A 115 10.35 16.88 -9.66
C ALA A 115 11.68 16.25 -9.17
N GLY A 116 11.60 15.13 -8.45
CA GLY A 116 12.78 14.36 -8.05
C GLY A 116 13.54 13.80 -9.25
N SER A 117 12.82 13.20 -10.21
CA SER A 117 13.42 12.66 -11.44
C SER A 117 14.07 13.76 -12.30
N ASP A 118 13.43 14.94 -12.43
CA ASP A 118 13.98 16.09 -13.16
C ASP A 118 15.23 16.67 -12.47
N ALA A 119 15.32 16.53 -11.13
CA ALA A 119 16.51 16.86 -10.35
C ALA A 119 17.62 15.78 -10.45
N GLY A 120 17.44 14.73 -11.26
CA GLY A 120 18.41 13.67 -11.47
C GLY A 120 18.38 12.55 -10.43
N ILE A 121 17.39 12.50 -9.54
CA ILE A 121 17.25 11.42 -8.57
C ILE A 121 16.74 10.16 -9.31
N PRO A 122 17.42 8.99 -9.18
CA PRO A 122 17.10 7.79 -9.94
C PRO A 122 15.90 7.04 -9.33
N VAL A 123 14.70 7.61 -9.42
CA VAL A 123 13.47 7.01 -8.88
C VAL A 123 12.47 6.67 -9.97
N THR A 124 11.64 5.68 -9.71
CA THR A 124 10.51 5.29 -10.57
C THR A 124 9.32 4.86 -9.72
N MET A 125 8.10 5.19 -10.17
CA MET A 125 6.86 4.64 -9.61
C MET A 125 6.76 3.18 -10.02
N ALA A 126 6.84 2.29 -9.06
CA ALA A 126 6.84 0.85 -9.29
C ALA A 126 5.51 0.18 -8.87
N TRP A 127 4.67 0.91 -8.15
CA TRP A 127 3.39 0.41 -7.65
C TRP A 127 2.42 1.57 -7.44
N GLU A 128 1.38 1.64 -8.24
CA GLU A 128 0.34 2.66 -8.08
C GLU A 128 -0.59 2.29 -6.93
N MET A 129 -0.63 3.12 -5.90
CA MET A 129 -1.57 2.92 -4.81
C MET A 129 -2.93 3.54 -5.11
N MET A 130 -2.93 4.66 -5.83
CA MET A 130 -4.12 5.47 -6.07
C MET A 130 -4.20 5.88 -7.54
N MET A 131 -4.93 5.10 -8.33
CA MET A 131 -5.14 5.38 -9.76
C MET A 131 -5.97 6.62 -10.04
N GLN A 132 -6.71 7.12 -9.04
CA GLN A 132 -7.54 8.32 -9.15
C GLN A 132 -7.01 9.39 -8.21
N ASN A 133 -7.21 10.64 -8.60
CA ASN A 133 -6.86 11.76 -7.74
C ASN A 133 -7.58 11.65 -6.38
N VAL A 134 -6.82 11.78 -5.30
CA VAL A 134 -7.30 11.73 -3.91
C VAL A 134 -7.14 13.05 -3.18
N PHE A 135 -6.56 14.05 -3.85
CA PHE A 135 -6.31 15.35 -3.27
C PHE A 135 -7.56 16.19 -3.31
N ASP A 136 -8.18 16.34 -2.15
CA ASP A 136 -9.35 17.15 -1.91
C ASP A 136 -8.95 18.58 -1.53
N PHE A 137 -9.88 19.54 -1.68
CA PHE A 137 -9.73 20.82 -1.03
C PHE A 137 -10.74 20.90 0.12
N ALA A 138 -10.22 20.99 1.33
CA ALA A 138 -11.02 21.25 2.52
C ALA A 138 -11.40 22.73 2.56
N LEU A 139 -12.62 23.02 2.95
CA LEU A 139 -13.23 24.35 3.01
C LEU A 139 -13.97 24.53 4.34
N PRO A 140 -14.02 25.73 4.92
CA PRO A 140 -14.96 26.02 6.00
C PRO A 140 -16.39 25.63 5.62
N GLN A 141 -17.22 25.22 6.58
CA GLN A 141 -18.59 24.78 6.33
C GLN A 141 -19.45 25.88 5.68
N ASP A 142 -19.22 27.13 6.04
CA ASP A 142 -19.89 28.33 5.55
C ASP A 142 -19.25 28.96 4.30
N SER A 143 -18.17 28.36 3.77
CA SER A 143 -17.47 28.87 2.58
C SER A 143 -18.39 28.96 1.37
N SER A 144 -18.32 30.06 0.63
CA SER A 144 -19.01 30.24 -0.65
C SER A 144 -18.38 29.51 -1.83
N ILE A 145 -17.19 28.92 -1.66
CA ILE A 145 -16.48 28.15 -2.68
C ILE A 145 -17.27 26.88 -2.98
N GLN A 146 -17.61 26.64 -4.26
CA GLN A 146 -18.37 25.50 -4.74
C GLN A 146 -17.60 24.64 -5.76
N SER A 147 -16.55 25.20 -6.35
CA SER A 147 -15.76 24.56 -7.40
C SER A 147 -14.30 24.98 -7.34
N ILE A 148 -13.43 24.27 -8.07
CA ILE A 148 -12.02 24.66 -8.22
C ILE A 148 -11.88 26.07 -8.83
N LYS A 149 -12.79 26.48 -9.70
CA LYS A 149 -12.75 27.82 -10.32
C LYS A 149 -12.86 28.94 -9.30
N ASP A 150 -13.56 28.70 -8.20
CA ASP A 150 -13.75 29.70 -7.13
C ASP A 150 -12.49 29.86 -6.27
N LEU A 151 -11.46 29.02 -6.47
CA LEU A 151 -10.15 29.14 -5.82
C LEU A 151 -9.29 30.27 -6.43
N ALA A 152 -9.64 30.80 -7.61
CA ALA A 152 -8.95 31.94 -8.19
C ALA A 152 -8.94 33.13 -7.21
N GLY A 153 -7.77 33.70 -6.95
CA GLY A 153 -7.58 34.79 -5.98
C GLY A 153 -7.60 34.36 -4.51
N LYS A 154 -7.70 33.06 -4.21
CA LYS A 154 -7.80 32.53 -2.85
C LYS A 154 -6.45 32.11 -2.29
N LYS A 155 -6.43 31.93 -0.97
CA LYS A 155 -5.27 31.43 -0.22
C LYS A 155 -5.52 29.97 0.16
N ILE A 156 -4.57 29.09 -0.20
CA ILE A 156 -4.63 27.65 0.08
C ILE A 156 -3.60 27.30 1.14
N SER A 157 -4.03 26.70 2.25
CA SER A 157 -3.14 26.22 3.31
C SER A 157 -2.52 24.87 2.89
N VAL A 158 -1.21 24.77 3.09
CA VAL A 158 -0.40 23.59 2.74
C VAL A 158 0.60 23.27 3.84
N MET A 159 1.01 22.00 3.95
CA MET A 159 2.03 21.58 4.89
C MET A 159 3.41 22.12 4.48
N SER A 160 3.75 22.10 3.18
CA SER A 160 5.00 22.61 2.67
C SER A 160 4.82 23.30 1.33
N GLU A 161 5.75 24.22 0.98
CA GLU A 161 5.73 24.92 -0.30
C GLU A 161 5.76 23.97 -1.50
N GLY A 162 6.49 22.86 -1.37
CA GLY A 162 6.61 21.84 -2.42
C GLY A 162 5.28 21.13 -2.76
N TRP A 163 4.20 21.37 -2.02
CA TRP A 163 2.87 20.82 -2.35
C TRP A 163 2.17 21.59 -3.48
N SER A 164 2.68 22.74 -3.90
CA SER A 164 2.20 23.41 -5.11
C SER A 164 2.25 22.51 -6.35
N VAL A 165 3.22 21.60 -6.45
CA VAL A 165 3.32 20.63 -7.56
C VAL A 165 2.13 19.65 -7.62
N ILE A 166 1.37 19.51 -6.55
CA ILE A 166 0.15 18.71 -6.48
C ILE A 166 -1.05 19.56 -6.92
N ILE A 167 -1.11 20.81 -6.44
CA ILE A 167 -2.27 21.69 -6.59
C ILE A 167 -2.34 22.31 -7.99
N ASP A 168 -1.22 22.83 -8.49
CA ASP A 168 -1.17 23.58 -9.74
C ASP A 168 -1.73 22.80 -10.95
N PRO A 169 -1.41 21.50 -11.16
CA PRO A 169 -2.01 20.73 -12.24
C PRO A 169 -3.53 20.61 -12.14
N ILE A 170 -4.08 20.50 -10.93
CA ILE A 170 -5.54 20.44 -10.68
C ILE A 170 -6.19 21.78 -11.03
N LEU A 171 -5.55 22.89 -10.65
CA LEU A 171 -6.04 24.24 -10.99
C LEU A 171 -6.08 24.45 -12.51
N VAL A 172 -5.00 24.08 -13.21
CA VAL A 172 -4.91 24.22 -14.68
C VAL A 172 -5.92 23.35 -15.39
N GLU A 173 -6.13 22.08 -14.95
CA GLU A 173 -7.16 21.20 -15.52
C GLU A 173 -8.56 21.82 -15.39
N ALA A 174 -8.81 22.58 -14.32
CA ALA A 174 -10.05 23.34 -14.10
C ALA A 174 -10.09 24.69 -14.81
N GLY A 175 -9.02 25.11 -15.50
CA GLY A 175 -8.92 26.40 -16.18
C GLY A 175 -8.60 27.59 -15.27
N VAL A 176 -7.99 27.33 -14.10
CA VAL A 176 -7.53 28.36 -13.15
C VAL A 176 -6.02 28.56 -13.32
N ASP A 177 -5.59 29.82 -13.47
CA ASP A 177 -4.16 30.16 -13.45
C ASP A 177 -3.60 29.95 -12.03
N PRO A 178 -2.61 29.06 -11.83
CA PRO A 178 -1.99 28.85 -10.52
C PRO A 178 -1.40 30.11 -9.90
N LYS A 179 -0.99 31.09 -10.71
CA LYS A 179 -0.49 32.39 -10.23
C LYS A 179 -1.58 33.24 -9.58
N SER A 180 -2.84 32.93 -9.80
CA SER A 180 -3.97 33.62 -9.15
C SER A 180 -4.18 33.21 -7.71
N VAL A 181 -3.64 32.05 -7.26
CA VAL A 181 -3.73 31.60 -5.87
C VAL A 181 -2.47 31.92 -5.08
N SER A 182 -2.58 31.95 -3.76
CA SER A 182 -1.44 32.05 -2.86
C SER A 182 -1.40 30.86 -1.91
N TYR A 183 -0.18 30.45 -1.48
CA TYR A 183 0.00 29.33 -0.57
C TYR A 183 0.35 29.84 0.83
N GLN A 184 -0.40 29.37 1.84
CA GLN A 184 -0.12 29.54 3.25
C GLN A 184 0.61 28.28 3.76
N VAL A 185 1.93 28.35 3.87
CA VAL A 185 2.72 27.24 4.45
C VAL A 185 2.57 27.27 5.97
N ALA A 186 1.95 26.26 6.55
CA ALA A 186 1.66 26.17 7.99
C ALA A 186 2.21 24.87 8.64
N GLY A 187 3.08 24.14 7.94
CA GLY A 187 3.66 22.89 8.45
C GLY A 187 2.56 21.89 8.84
N PRO A 188 2.78 21.09 9.90
CA PRO A 188 1.80 20.11 10.37
C PRO A 188 0.45 20.70 10.80
N GLN A 189 0.36 22.02 10.96
CA GLN A 189 -0.85 22.71 11.42
C GLN A 189 -1.68 23.32 10.28
N TRP A 190 -1.50 22.90 9.03
CA TRP A 190 -2.19 23.52 7.88
C TRP A 190 -3.71 23.39 7.94
N GLY A 191 -4.28 22.33 8.54
CA GLY A 191 -5.69 22.21 8.81
C GLY A 191 -6.19 23.21 9.86
N GLN A 192 -5.39 23.46 10.90
CA GLN A 192 -5.68 24.47 11.93
C GLN A 192 -5.63 25.89 11.36
N ALA A 193 -4.68 26.16 10.45
CA ALA A 193 -4.61 27.45 9.77
C ALA A 193 -5.91 27.73 8.98
N LEU A 194 -6.47 26.71 8.32
CA LEU A 194 -7.79 26.84 7.70
C LEU A 194 -8.90 27.06 8.73
N ALA A 195 -8.93 26.28 9.80
CA ALA A 195 -9.95 26.40 10.86
C ALA A 195 -9.94 27.77 11.56
N GLN A 196 -8.78 28.43 11.59
CA GLN A 196 -8.59 29.79 12.16
C GLN A 196 -8.81 30.92 11.15
N GLY A 197 -9.25 30.61 9.92
CA GLY A 197 -9.50 31.62 8.87
C GLY A 197 -8.24 32.26 8.27
N GLN A 198 -7.07 31.64 8.45
CA GLN A 198 -5.80 32.12 7.87
C GLN A 198 -5.67 31.79 6.38
N ALA A 199 -6.52 30.88 5.87
CA ALA A 199 -6.64 30.51 4.48
C ALA A 199 -8.12 30.28 4.11
N ASP A 200 -8.44 30.30 2.82
CA ASP A 200 -9.78 30.07 2.27
C ASP A 200 -10.06 28.59 2.02
N ALA A 201 -9.00 27.82 1.74
CA ALA A 201 -9.01 26.38 1.52
C ALA A 201 -7.75 25.73 2.08
N ALA A 202 -7.75 24.41 2.21
CA ALA A 202 -6.53 23.64 2.50
C ALA A 202 -6.44 22.42 1.59
N LEU A 203 -5.23 22.08 1.12
CA LEU A 203 -5.02 20.80 0.47
C LEU A 203 -5.23 19.69 1.50
N ALA A 204 -6.03 18.68 1.13
CA ALA A 204 -6.35 17.53 1.95
C ALA A 204 -6.37 16.27 1.10
N TRP A 205 -6.70 15.15 1.71
CA TRP A 205 -7.09 13.91 1.07
C TRP A 205 -8.23 13.26 1.88
N ARG A 206 -9.00 12.40 1.23
CA ARG A 206 -10.22 11.84 1.82
C ARG A 206 -10.01 11.21 3.21
N GLY A 207 -8.93 10.46 3.41
CA GLY A 207 -8.62 9.83 4.70
C GLY A 207 -8.32 10.80 5.83
N LEU A 208 -7.95 12.05 5.51
CA LEU A 208 -7.62 13.08 6.49
C LEU A 208 -8.87 13.71 7.13
N GLY A 209 -10.00 13.77 6.42
CA GLY A 209 -11.22 14.38 6.91
C GLY A 209 -11.70 13.84 8.26
N PRO A 210 -11.82 12.51 8.46
CA PRO A 210 -12.15 11.93 9.77
C PRO A 210 -11.13 12.24 10.87
N GLN A 211 -9.83 12.36 10.55
CA GLN A 211 -8.78 12.73 11.50
C GLN A 211 -8.96 14.18 11.96
N TRP A 212 -9.20 15.11 11.04
CA TRP A 212 -9.47 16.51 11.37
C TRP A 212 -10.75 16.67 12.17
N LYS A 213 -11.79 15.90 11.82
CA LYS A 213 -13.06 15.89 12.58
C LYS A 213 -12.85 15.42 14.02
N ALA A 214 -12.00 14.42 14.24
CA ALA A 214 -11.62 13.96 15.58
C ALA A 214 -10.91 15.06 16.40
N GLN A 215 -10.21 15.99 15.73
CA GLN A 215 -9.55 17.14 16.33
C GLN A 215 -10.48 18.38 16.46
N GLY A 216 -11.78 18.22 16.18
CA GLY A 216 -12.77 19.30 16.24
C GLY A 216 -12.80 20.22 15.03
N MET A 217 -12.13 19.84 13.92
CA MET A 217 -12.12 20.57 12.66
C MET A 217 -13.06 19.90 11.68
N ASP A 218 -14.25 20.46 11.50
CA ASP A 218 -15.28 19.93 10.59
C ASP A 218 -15.35 20.79 9.31
N PHE A 219 -14.91 20.23 8.20
CA PHE A 219 -14.83 20.89 6.90
C PHE A 219 -15.77 20.24 5.89
N LYS A 220 -16.19 21.01 4.88
CA LYS A 220 -16.69 20.45 3.62
C LYS A 220 -15.55 20.30 2.61
N TYR A 221 -15.76 19.48 1.57
CA TYR A 221 -14.68 19.11 0.66
C TYR A 221 -15.12 19.26 -0.80
N LEU A 222 -14.24 19.83 -1.62
CA LEU A 222 -14.22 19.58 -3.05
C LEU A 222 -13.45 18.27 -3.27
N VAL A 223 -14.13 17.26 -3.82
CA VAL A 223 -13.65 15.87 -3.82
C VAL A 223 -12.71 15.61 -4.99
N GLY A 224 -11.49 15.19 -4.72
CA GLY A 224 -10.40 15.06 -5.69
C GLY A 224 -10.72 14.20 -6.90
N LYS A 225 -11.34 13.03 -6.72
CA LYS A 225 -11.72 12.13 -7.83
C LYS A 225 -12.75 12.74 -8.81
N GLU A 226 -13.47 13.76 -8.37
CA GLU A 226 -14.44 14.51 -9.18
C GLU A 226 -13.80 15.71 -9.86
N LEU A 227 -12.61 16.12 -9.39
CA LEU A 227 -11.92 17.33 -9.83
C LEU A 227 -10.88 17.05 -10.91
N SER A 228 -10.23 15.89 -10.86
CA SER A 228 -9.11 15.57 -11.73
C SER A 228 -9.03 14.08 -12.02
N LYS A 229 -8.58 13.74 -13.24
CA LYS A 229 -8.30 12.38 -13.69
C LYS A 229 -6.84 11.98 -13.50
N HIS A 230 -6.03 12.86 -12.93
CA HIS A 230 -4.62 12.59 -12.70
C HIS A 230 -4.43 11.44 -11.70
N PRO A 231 -3.36 10.65 -11.82
CA PRO A 231 -2.97 9.66 -10.83
C PRO A 231 -2.61 10.35 -9.50
N ALA A 232 -2.57 9.58 -8.42
CA ALA A 232 -2.14 10.08 -7.13
C ALA A 232 -0.95 9.29 -6.59
N ASN A 233 -0.82 9.15 -5.26
CA ASN A 233 0.37 8.57 -4.66
C ASN A 233 0.55 7.08 -5.00
N GLY A 234 1.80 6.69 -5.12
CA GLY A 234 2.22 5.31 -5.28
C GLY A 234 3.59 5.06 -4.67
N TYR A 235 4.03 3.82 -4.68
CA TYR A 235 5.34 3.45 -4.13
C TYR A 235 6.43 3.61 -5.18
N ALA A 236 7.39 4.47 -4.87
CA ALA A 236 8.56 4.72 -5.67
C ALA A 236 9.77 3.97 -5.11
N ILE A 237 10.57 3.39 -6.00
CA ILE A 237 11.81 2.69 -5.70
C ILE A 237 12.98 3.30 -6.48
N ASN A 238 14.20 2.91 -6.15
CA ASN A 238 15.34 3.30 -6.96
C ASN A 238 15.26 2.61 -8.33
N ARG A 239 15.29 3.41 -9.39
CA ARG A 239 15.15 2.91 -10.78
C ARG A 239 16.27 1.94 -11.18
N THR A 240 17.45 2.06 -10.58
CA THR A 240 18.56 1.13 -10.87
C THR A 240 18.26 -0.30 -10.43
N ASP A 241 17.37 -0.49 -9.44
CA ASP A 241 16.97 -1.81 -8.96
C ASP A 241 16.26 -2.64 -10.04
N LEU A 242 15.67 -2.00 -11.06
CA LEU A 242 15.00 -2.68 -12.17
C LEU A 242 15.98 -3.51 -13.04
N GLN A 243 17.28 -3.24 -12.94
CA GLN A 243 18.33 -3.93 -13.69
C GLN A 243 19.00 -5.05 -12.89
N ASP A 244 18.74 -5.15 -11.58
CA ASP A 244 19.29 -6.19 -10.72
C ASP A 244 18.25 -7.31 -10.49
N PRO A 245 18.48 -8.53 -11.01
CA PRO A 245 17.53 -9.65 -10.85
C PRO A 245 17.22 -9.99 -9.38
N LYS A 246 18.18 -9.79 -8.46
CA LYS A 246 17.95 -10.04 -7.02
C LYS A 246 17.01 -8.99 -6.42
N LYS A 247 17.18 -7.73 -6.83
CA LYS A 247 16.28 -6.64 -6.42
C LYS A 247 14.90 -6.82 -7.02
N VAL A 248 14.79 -7.18 -8.29
CA VAL A 248 13.52 -7.48 -8.95
C VAL A 248 12.78 -8.61 -8.22
N ASP A 249 13.46 -9.69 -7.81
CA ASP A 249 12.86 -10.76 -7.00
C ASP A 249 12.36 -10.23 -5.63
N MET A 250 13.19 -9.46 -4.93
CA MET A 250 12.82 -8.83 -3.66
C MET A 250 11.57 -7.94 -3.83
N TRP A 251 11.51 -7.12 -4.89
CA TRP A 251 10.35 -6.25 -5.16
C TRP A 251 9.09 -7.03 -5.51
N ASN A 252 9.19 -8.11 -6.27
CA ASN A 252 8.05 -9.01 -6.52
C ASN A 252 7.46 -9.57 -5.21
N ARG A 253 8.31 -9.95 -4.26
CA ARG A 253 7.89 -10.47 -2.95
C ARG A 253 7.31 -9.35 -2.06
N PHE A 254 7.93 -8.18 -2.05
CA PHE A 254 7.44 -7.02 -1.31
C PHE A 254 6.07 -6.56 -1.81
N PHE A 255 5.91 -6.33 -3.12
CA PHE A 255 4.62 -5.91 -3.68
C PHE A 255 3.54 -6.97 -3.56
N LYS A 256 3.91 -8.25 -3.54
CA LYS A 256 2.97 -9.34 -3.19
C LYS A 256 2.48 -9.20 -1.75
N CYS A 257 3.35 -8.91 -0.79
CA CYS A 257 2.93 -8.62 0.59
C CYS A 257 1.96 -7.44 0.64
N VAL A 258 2.27 -6.34 -0.06
CA VAL A 258 1.38 -5.16 -0.18
C VAL A 258 0.01 -5.54 -0.73
N ALA A 259 -0.02 -6.30 -1.84
CA ALA A 259 -1.27 -6.75 -2.46
C ALA A 259 -2.10 -7.65 -1.53
N MET A 260 -1.46 -8.55 -0.79
CA MET A 260 -2.13 -9.40 0.21
C MET A 260 -2.74 -8.56 1.35
N GLY A 261 -2.04 -7.52 1.82
CA GLY A 261 -2.55 -6.60 2.83
C GLY A 261 -3.77 -5.81 2.34
N ILE A 262 -3.76 -5.38 1.09
CA ILE A 262 -4.90 -4.69 0.45
C ILE A 262 -6.08 -5.66 0.27
N GLU A 263 -5.84 -6.89 -0.20
CA GLU A 263 -6.89 -7.91 -0.37
C GLU A 263 -7.51 -8.29 0.97
N PHE A 264 -6.71 -8.46 2.04
CA PHE A 264 -7.22 -8.70 3.38
C PHE A 264 -8.16 -7.58 3.84
N ALA A 265 -7.80 -6.32 3.61
CA ALA A 265 -8.63 -5.17 3.96
C ALA A 265 -9.93 -5.13 3.16
N ARG A 266 -9.92 -5.62 1.92
CA ARG A 266 -11.13 -5.76 1.10
C ARG A 266 -12.08 -6.81 1.66
N GLU A 267 -11.55 -7.94 2.11
CA GLU A 267 -12.32 -9.06 2.68
C GLU A 267 -12.81 -8.75 4.12
N ASN A 268 -12.01 -8.06 4.94
CA ASN A 268 -12.37 -7.66 6.29
C ASN A 268 -11.84 -6.27 6.65
N PRO A 269 -12.52 -5.20 6.19
CA PRO A 269 -12.04 -3.84 6.40
C PRO A 269 -12.01 -3.41 7.87
N ARG A 270 -12.90 -3.96 8.72
CA ARG A 270 -12.87 -3.69 10.17
C ARG A 270 -11.60 -4.22 10.81
N ALA A 271 -11.18 -5.43 10.41
CA ALA A 271 -9.95 -6.03 10.91
C ALA A 271 -8.71 -5.24 10.49
N ALA A 272 -8.64 -4.80 9.23
CA ALA A 272 -7.54 -3.97 8.75
C ALA A 272 -7.45 -2.62 9.48
N ALA A 273 -8.60 -1.98 9.71
CA ALA A 273 -8.66 -0.75 10.49
C ALA A 273 -8.24 -0.98 11.95
N GLN A 274 -8.73 -2.05 12.59
CA GLN A 274 -8.35 -2.39 13.96
C GLN A 274 -6.85 -2.64 14.11
N ILE A 275 -6.24 -3.40 13.18
CA ILE A 275 -4.80 -3.69 13.19
C ILE A 275 -4.00 -2.38 13.19
N THR A 276 -4.34 -1.44 12.31
CA THR A 276 -3.64 -0.15 12.21
C THR A 276 -3.86 0.72 13.43
N TYR A 277 -5.10 0.84 13.88
CA TYR A 277 -5.48 1.62 15.06
C TYR A 277 -4.79 1.14 16.32
N ASP A 278 -4.67 -0.17 16.49
CA ASP A 278 -4.02 -0.78 17.66
C ASP A 278 -2.50 -0.52 17.71
N LYS A 279 -1.86 -0.19 16.58
CA LYS A 279 -0.42 0.14 16.55
C LYS A 279 -0.09 1.44 17.28
N PHE A 280 -1.01 2.41 17.30
CA PHE A 280 -0.71 3.78 17.74
C PHE A 280 -1.60 4.22 18.89
N PRO A 281 -1.04 4.44 20.09
CA PRO A 281 -1.79 5.01 21.22
C PRO A 281 -2.46 6.34 20.86
N ALA A 282 -1.77 7.22 20.12
CA ALA A 282 -2.30 8.52 19.73
C ALA A 282 -3.58 8.43 18.89
N LEU A 283 -3.69 7.46 17.99
CA LEU A 283 -4.93 7.23 17.24
C LEU A 283 -6.08 6.83 18.16
N ARG A 284 -5.79 6.00 19.18
CA ARG A 284 -6.80 5.56 20.17
C ARG A 284 -7.27 6.67 21.09
N GLU A 285 -6.40 7.63 21.37
CA GLU A 285 -6.74 8.81 22.20
C GLU A 285 -7.55 9.85 21.42
N GLN A 286 -7.31 9.97 20.12
CA GLN A 286 -7.88 11.03 19.28
C GLN A 286 -9.14 10.60 18.55
N MET A 287 -9.26 9.33 18.14
CA MET A 287 -10.30 8.86 17.24
C MET A 287 -11.13 7.74 17.85
N THR A 288 -12.42 7.74 17.58
CA THR A 288 -13.26 6.55 17.81
C THR A 288 -12.94 5.47 16.77
N PRO A 289 -13.24 4.18 17.02
CA PRO A 289 -13.12 3.13 16.02
C PRO A 289 -13.82 3.44 14.68
N GLN A 290 -15.00 4.09 14.74
CA GLN A 290 -15.73 4.50 13.53
C GLN A 290 -14.96 5.54 12.74
N LEU A 291 -14.44 6.60 13.36
CA LEU A 291 -13.66 7.63 12.64
C LEU A 291 -12.36 7.07 12.06
N ALA A 292 -11.69 6.19 12.81
CA ALA A 292 -10.50 5.50 12.30
C ALA A 292 -10.82 4.61 11.09
N PHE A 293 -11.92 3.86 11.17
CA PHE A 293 -12.41 3.08 10.05
C PHE A 293 -12.75 3.97 8.83
N ASP A 294 -13.48 5.06 9.04
CA ASP A 294 -13.88 5.98 7.97
C ASP A 294 -12.65 6.58 7.28
N SER A 295 -11.60 6.93 8.05
CA SER A 295 -10.33 7.42 7.51
C SER A 295 -9.67 6.38 6.59
N MET A 296 -9.55 5.13 7.03
CA MET A 296 -8.98 4.05 6.23
C MET A 296 -9.84 3.75 4.98
N TRP A 297 -11.17 3.67 5.15
CA TRP A 297 -12.09 3.27 4.10
C TRP A 297 -12.06 4.20 2.89
N GLN A 298 -11.92 5.51 3.12
CA GLN A 298 -11.86 6.51 2.05
C GLN A 298 -10.71 6.26 1.06
N LEU A 299 -9.57 5.75 1.53
CA LEU A 299 -8.42 5.42 0.69
C LEU A 299 -8.45 3.97 0.21
N GLY A 300 -8.90 3.05 1.05
CA GLY A 300 -9.00 1.63 0.71
C GLY A 300 -9.71 1.39 -0.62
N CYS A 301 -10.77 2.14 -0.87
CA CYS A 301 -11.51 2.09 -2.12
C CYS A 301 -10.68 2.42 -3.37
N ASN A 302 -9.65 3.27 -3.25
CA ASN A 302 -8.73 3.56 -4.34
C ASN A 302 -7.67 2.45 -4.50
N TYR A 303 -7.25 1.81 -3.41
CA TYR A 303 -6.15 0.84 -3.43
C TYR A 303 -6.48 -0.43 -4.23
N TRP A 304 -7.74 -0.84 -4.29
CA TRP A 304 -8.15 -2.00 -5.10
C TRP A 304 -8.73 -1.66 -6.47
N ARG A 305 -8.74 -0.37 -6.85
CA ARG A 305 -9.30 0.09 -8.13
C ARG A 305 -8.74 -0.67 -9.34
N GLY A 306 -7.43 -0.91 -9.39
CA GLY A 306 -6.80 -1.68 -10.45
C GLY A 306 -7.35 -3.10 -10.59
N ALA A 307 -7.65 -3.76 -9.45
CA ALA A 307 -8.28 -5.08 -9.43
C ALA A 307 -9.74 -5.03 -9.92
N ASP A 308 -10.50 -3.97 -9.57
CA ASP A 308 -11.90 -3.82 -10.00
C ASP A 308 -12.05 -3.70 -11.51
N ILE A 309 -11.05 -3.13 -12.18
CA ILE A 309 -11.00 -3.03 -13.65
C ILE A 309 -10.24 -4.19 -14.32
N GLY A 310 -9.92 -5.25 -13.57
CA GLY A 310 -9.26 -6.45 -14.09
C GLY A 310 -7.77 -6.30 -14.43
N LYS A 311 -7.11 -5.22 -13.97
CA LYS A 311 -5.68 -4.97 -14.23
C LYS A 311 -4.78 -5.42 -13.09
N GLY A 312 -5.33 -5.67 -11.89
CA GLY A 312 -4.60 -6.03 -10.67
C GLY A 312 -4.35 -4.85 -9.75
N ILE A 313 -4.16 -5.15 -8.46
CA ILE A 313 -3.77 -4.17 -7.46
C ILE A 313 -2.38 -3.62 -7.84
N GLY A 314 -2.18 -2.33 -7.69
CA GLY A 314 -0.88 -1.68 -7.99
C GLY A 314 -0.68 -1.26 -9.44
N TYR A 315 -1.68 -1.49 -10.31
CA TYR A 315 -1.61 -1.10 -11.72
C TYR A 315 -1.62 0.41 -11.89
N ALA A 316 -0.67 0.93 -12.67
CA ALA A 316 -0.60 2.32 -13.08
C ALA A 316 -1.21 2.50 -14.49
N ASP A 317 -2.10 3.47 -14.63
CA ASP A 317 -2.62 3.89 -15.93
C ASP A 317 -1.60 4.76 -16.65
N LEU A 318 -0.87 4.17 -17.61
CA LEU A 318 0.21 4.86 -18.32
C LEU A 318 -0.29 6.04 -19.16
N ASP A 319 -1.52 6.00 -19.68
CA ASP A 319 -2.12 7.13 -20.40
C ASP A 319 -2.44 8.28 -19.45
N GLY A 320 -2.99 7.97 -18.28
CA GLY A 320 -3.20 8.95 -17.21
C GLY A 320 -1.90 9.62 -16.76
N TRP A 321 -0.83 8.82 -16.60
CA TRP A 321 0.50 9.33 -16.28
C TRP A 321 1.08 10.21 -17.40
N ASN A 322 0.93 9.80 -18.66
CA ASN A 322 1.40 10.58 -19.80
C ASN A 322 0.74 11.96 -19.85
N ASN A 323 -0.59 12.01 -19.62
CA ASN A 323 -1.33 13.27 -19.57
C ASN A 323 -0.88 14.14 -18.37
N TYR A 324 -0.58 13.54 -17.24
CA TYR A 324 -0.06 14.25 -16.08
C TYR A 324 1.34 14.83 -16.33
N ILE A 325 2.24 14.04 -16.95
CA ILE A 325 3.58 14.50 -17.35
C ILE A 325 3.49 15.71 -18.27
N ASP A 326 2.57 15.68 -19.24
CA ASP A 326 2.34 16.82 -20.14
C ASP A 326 1.87 18.06 -19.37
N ALA A 327 0.95 17.89 -18.42
CA ALA A 327 0.44 19.00 -17.61
C ALA A 327 1.56 19.67 -16.80
N VAL A 328 2.36 18.91 -16.06
CA VAL A 328 3.45 19.46 -15.22
C VAL A 328 4.61 20.03 -16.05
N PHE A 329 4.89 19.46 -17.23
CA PHE A 329 5.89 19.99 -18.16
C PHE A 329 5.43 21.34 -18.74
N ASN A 330 4.18 21.44 -19.20
CA ASN A 330 3.61 22.67 -19.73
C ASN A 330 3.52 23.79 -18.67
N LEU A 331 3.38 23.42 -17.40
CA LEU A 331 3.45 24.34 -16.25
C LEU A 331 4.87 24.80 -15.94
N GLY A 332 5.88 24.18 -16.52
CA GLY A 332 7.30 24.46 -16.22
C GLY A 332 7.73 23.95 -14.83
N GLN A 333 6.99 23.01 -14.24
CA GLN A 333 7.34 22.38 -12.96
C GLN A 333 8.48 21.36 -13.10
N ILE A 334 8.68 20.85 -14.32
CA ILE A 334 9.85 20.06 -14.72
C ILE A 334 10.47 20.69 -15.96
N LYS A 335 11.80 20.61 -16.10
CA LYS A 335 12.56 21.18 -17.20
C LYS A 335 12.59 20.28 -18.43
N THR A 336 12.58 18.98 -18.19
CA THR A 336 12.66 17.97 -19.22
C THR A 336 11.44 17.07 -19.13
N ARG A 337 10.74 16.88 -20.26
CA ARG A 337 9.64 15.93 -20.35
C ARG A 337 10.19 14.50 -20.41
N PRO A 338 10.04 13.68 -19.37
CA PRO A 338 10.46 12.28 -19.42
C PRO A 338 9.51 11.47 -20.30
N LYS A 339 9.96 10.30 -20.76
CA LYS A 339 9.03 9.27 -21.24
C LYS A 339 8.34 8.64 -20.04
N THR A 340 7.08 8.24 -20.21
CA THR A 340 6.30 7.63 -19.11
C THR A 340 6.97 6.38 -18.56
N GLU A 341 7.51 5.53 -19.44
CA GLU A 341 8.21 4.29 -19.06
C GLU A 341 9.53 4.51 -18.31
N ASP A 342 10.10 5.71 -18.35
CA ASP A 342 11.29 6.05 -17.58
C ASP A 342 10.97 6.37 -16.11
N VAL A 343 9.72 6.72 -15.82
CA VAL A 343 9.29 7.18 -14.49
C VAL A 343 8.20 6.32 -13.86
N VAL A 344 7.55 5.42 -14.63
CA VAL A 344 6.49 4.52 -14.14
C VAL A 344 6.66 3.14 -14.75
N THR A 345 6.43 2.08 -13.98
CA THR A 345 6.45 0.70 -14.48
C THR A 345 5.35 -0.15 -13.86
N ASN A 346 4.77 -1.05 -14.67
CA ASN A 346 3.80 -2.07 -14.24
C ASN A 346 4.43 -3.47 -14.10
N GLN A 347 5.77 -3.59 -14.19
CA GLN A 347 6.44 -4.90 -14.28
C GLN A 347 6.18 -5.83 -13.08
N PHE A 348 5.83 -5.27 -11.92
CA PHE A 348 5.62 -6.05 -10.69
C PHE A 348 4.17 -6.49 -10.49
N VAL A 349 3.21 -5.91 -11.24
CA VAL A 349 1.77 -6.08 -11.00
C VAL A 349 1.34 -7.54 -11.11
N GLU A 350 1.74 -8.24 -12.17
CA GLU A 350 1.36 -9.64 -12.39
C GLU A 350 1.88 -10.56 -11.27
N ALA A 351 3.19 -10.49 -10.97
CA ALA A 351 3.81 -11.32 -9.95
C ALA A 351 3.25 -11.01 -8.55
N ALA A 352 2.99 -9.74 -8.24
CA ALA A 352 2.45 -9.32 -6.95
C ALA A 352 1.01 -9.80 -6.74
N ASN A 353 0.19 -9.85 -7.78
CA ASN A 353 -1.21 -10.34 -7.70
C ASN A 353 -1.33 -11.87 -7.77
N SER A 354 -0.22 -12.58 -7.99
CA SER A 354 -0.17 -14.05 -8.02
C SER A 354 0.03 -14.62 -6.60
N PHE A 355 -1.00 -14.56 -5.76
CA PHE A 355 -1.03 -15.14 -4.42
C PHE A 355 -2.32 -15.94 -4.19
N ASP A 356 -2.32 -16.77 -3.15
CA ASP A 356 -3.50 -17.55 -2.73
C ASP A 356 -4.54 -16.62 -2.08
N LYS A 357 -5.53 -16.21 -2.87
CA LYS A 357 -6.63 -15.35 -2.41
C LYS A 357 -7.53 -16.06 -1.39
N ASP A 358 -7.74 -17.36 -1.53
CA ASP A 358 -8.57 -18.13 -0.59
C ASP A 358 -7.91 -18.19 0.78
N LYS A 359 -6.57 -18.26 0.84
CA LYS A 359 -5.83 -18.13 2.10
C LYS A 359 -6.07 -16.76 2.74
N VAL A 360 -5.94 -15.67 1.99
CA VAL A 360 -6.15 -14.31 2.51
C VAL A 360 -7.58 -14.13 3.01
N LYS A 361 -8.57 -14.62 2.27
CA LYS A 361 -9.98 -14.62 2.67
C LYS A 361 -10.24 -15.43 3.94
N LYS A 362 -9.61 -16.59 4.06
CA LYS A 362 -9.67 -17.41 5.28
C LYS A 362 -9.07 -16.69 6.48
N ASP A 363 -7.90 -16.07 6.31
CA ASP A 363 -7.23 -15.29 7.36
C ASP A 363 -8.13 -14.12 7.80
N ALA A 364 -8.75 -13.41 6.84
CA ALA A 364 -9.67 -12.31 7.09
C ALA A 364 -10.94 -12.76 7.86
N GLY A 365 -11.50 -13.91 7.49
CA GLY A 365 -12.66 -14.48 8.17
C GLY A 365 -12.35 -15.03 9.57
N ALA A 366 -11.12 -15.46 9.81
CA ALA A 366 -10.68 -15.98 11.10
C ALA A 366 -10.27 -14.89 12.11
N PHE A 367 -10.08 -13.65 11.67
CA PHE A 367 -9.64 -12.55 12.52
C PHE A 367 -10.69 -12.22 13.59
N GLN A 368 -10.24 -12.16 14.86
CA GLN A 368 -11.11 -11.88 15.98
C GLN A 368 -11.16 -10.38 16.28
N LEU A 369 -12.27 -9.75 15.91
CA LEU A 369 -12.51 -8.35 16.23
C LEU A 369 -12.74 -8.14 17.74
N LYS A 370 -12.15 -7.08 18.29
CA LYS A 370 -12.51 -6.55 19.59
C LYS A 370 -13.97 -6.08 19.60
N ASP A 371 -14.62 -6.06 20.75
CA ASP A 371 -16.05 -5.75 20.85
C ASP A 371 -16.41 -4.38 20.28
N GLU A 372 -15.56 -3.38 20.47
CA GLU A 372 -15.73 -2.02 19.98
C GLU A 372 -15.72 -1.91 18.43
N TRP A 373 -15.11 -2.89 17.75
CA TRP A 373 -15.02 -2.94 16.28
C TRP A 373 -16.17 -3.70 15.63
N LYS A 374 -16.90 -4.54 16.39
CA LYS A 374 -18.00 -5.36 15.83
C LYS A 374 -19.16 -4.53 15.30
N ASN A 375 -19.38 -3.34 15.89
CA ASN A 375 -20.49 -2.45 15.55
C ASN A 375 -20.09 -1.30 14.59
N VAL A 376 -18.82 -1.22 14.17
CA VAL A 376 -18.36 -0.23 13.18
C VAL A 376 -19.15 -0.42 11.89
N GLN A 377 -19.72 0.67 11.37
CA GLN A 377 -20.50 0.64 10.14
C GLN A 377 -19.58 0.61 8.93
N VAL A 378 -19.84 -0.35 8.04
CA VAL A 378 -19.13 -0.48 6.76
C VAL A 378 -20.09 0.01 5.67
N PRO A 379 -19.73 1.04 4.88
CA PRO A 379 -20.54 1.45 3.73
C PRO A 379 -20.70 0.31 2.72
N ALA A 380 -21.91 0.19 2.13
CA ALA A 380 -22.21 -0.86 1.15
C ALA A 380 -21.36 -0.74 -0.13
N GLU A 381 -20.93 0.47 -0.46
CA GLU A 381 -20.19 0.78 -1.67
C GLU A 381 -19.03 1.74 -1.37
N CYS A 382 -17.99 1.66 -2.18
CA CYS A 382 -16.93 2.63 -2.28
C CYS A 382 -17.44 3.89 -2.99
N LYS A 383 -17.76 4.93 -2.22
CA LYS A 383 -18.25 6.22 -2.76
C LYS A 383 -17.11 7.16 -3.06
#